data_c9f869a6452edf96138480819c6e77f4
#
_entry.id   c9f869a6452edf96138480819c6e77f4
#
_cell.length_a   1.000
_cell.length_b   1.000
_cell.length_c   1.000
_cell.angle_alpha   90.00
_cell.angle_beta   90.00
_cell.angle_gamma   90.00
#
_symmetry.space_group_name_H-M   'P 1'
#
loop_
_entity.id
_entity.type
_entity.pdbx_description
1 polymer ?
#
loop_
_entity_poly.entity_id
_entity_poly.type
_entity_poly.pdbx_seq_one_letter_code
_entity_poly.pdbx_strand_id
1 'polypeptide(L)'
;MSINPSAISVGLVANPVSARDIRRVIANATSLQVSDRANIVMRVFAAMRACGVQRVLMMPENGGIRSLLKRALQREQGLGENRFPELEMTNTQISGTVADTFAATKAMLDSGVKAIVVLGGDGTHRAVVKICEQIPITGISTGTNNAFPEHREPTITGLA
;
A
#
# COMPACT_ATOMS: atom_id res chain seq x y z
N MET A 1 10.94 -21.67 -1.44
CA MET A 1 10.57 -21.18 -0.10
C MET A 1 9.18 -21.69 0.23
N SER A 2 9.02 -22.47 1.28
CA SER A 2 7.72 -23.03 1.68
C SER A 2 6.90 -21.90 2.32
N ILE A 3 5.78 -21.52 1.70
CA ILE A 3 4.86 -20.51 2.23
C ILE A 3 4.15 -21.16 3.44
N ASN A 4 4.32 -20.59 4.63
CA ASN A 4 3.57 -21.01 5.80
C ASN A 4 2.09 -20.61 5.61
N PRO A 5 1.14 -21.53 5.43
CA PRO A 5 -0.25 -21.21 5.11
C PRO A 5 -1.00 -20.51 6.27
N SER A 6 -0.41 -20.45 7.46
CA SER A 6 -0.97 -19.76 8.63
C SER A 6 -0.48 -18.31 8.79
N ALA A 7 0.42 -17.82 7.91
CA ALA A 7 0.95 -16.47 8.02
C ALA A 7 -0.11 -15.42 7.69
N ILE A 8 -0.38 -14.50 8.63
CA ILE A 8 -1.29 -13.38 8.40
C ILE A 8 -0.65 -12.46 7.34
N SER A 9 -1.35 -12.31 6.21
CA SER A 9 -0.92 -11.46 5.11
C SER A 9 -1.92 -10.35 4.82
N VAL A 10 -1.40 -9.17 4.49
CA VAL A 10 -2.17 -7.95 4.16
C VAL A 10 -1.75 -7.45 2.78
N GLY A 11 -2.71 -6.97 2.00
CA GLY A 11 -2.46 -6.32 0.72
C GLY A 11 -2.12 -4.84 0.90
N LEU A 12 -1.23 -4.31 0.06
CA LEU A 12 -0.96 -2.87 -0.03
C LEU A 12 -1.11 -2.39 -1.48
N VAL A 13 -2.08 -1.53 -1.71
CA VAL A 13 -2.22 -0.77 -2.96
C VAL A 13 -1.71 0.64 -2.73
N ALA A 14 -0.55 0.96 -3.31
CA ALA A 14 0.03 2.30 -3.27
C ALA A 14 0.22 2.79 -4.71
N ASN A 15 -0.77 3.54 -5.21
CA ASN A 15 -0.73 4.01 -6.60
C ASN A 15 0.00 5.36 -6.71
N PRO A 16 1.19 5.42 -7.32
CA PRO A 16 1.94 6.66 -7.50
C PRO A 16 1.24 7.65 -8.44
N VAL A 17 0.42 7.15 -9.37
CA VAL A 17 -0.28 7.96 -10.39
C VAL A 17 -1.42 8.76 -9.78
N SER A 18 -1.98 8.36 -8.64
CA SER A 18 -3.03 9.12 -7.94
C SER A 18 -2.61 10.56 -7.58
N ALA A 19 -1.31 10.86 -7.66
CA ALA A 19 -0.74 12.18 -7.45
C ALA A 19 -0.77 13.09 -8.67
N ARG A 20 -1.08 12.57 -9.87
CA ARG A 20 -1.05 13.32 -11.14
C ARG A 20 -2.42 13.89 -11.53
N ASP A 21 -3.27 14.21 -10.58
CA ASP A 21 -4.54 14.87 -10.87
C ASP A 21 -4.26 16.29 -11.41
N ILE A 22 -4.76 16.59 -12.59
CA ILE A 22 -4.61 17.90 -13.25
C ILE A 22 -5.11 19.05 -12.36
N ARG A 23 -6.08 18.79 -11.49
CA ARG A 23 -6.58 19.76 -10.50
C ARG A 23 -5.49 20.24 -9.54
N ARG A 24 -4.46 19.41 -9.28
CA ARG A 24 -3.31 19.77 -8.45
C ARG A 24 -2.35 20.72 -9.16
N VAL A 25 -2.22 20.59 -10.47
CA VAL A 25 -1.40 21.50 -11.28
C VAL A 25 -2.02 22.89 -11.29
N ILE A 26 -3.35 22.99 -11.40
CA ILE A 26 -4.09 24.26 -11.45
C ILE A 26 -4.20 24.89 -10.06
N ALA A 27 -4.41 24.10 -8.99
CA ALA A 27 -4.62 24.59 -7.63
C ALA A 27 -3.33 24.79 -6.82
N ASN A 28 -2.15 24.59 -7.41
CA ASN A 28 -0.85 24.67 -6.73
C ASN A 28 -0.79 23.84 -5.43
N ALA A 29 -1.55 22.73 -5.38
CA ALA A 29 -1.65 21.90 -4.21
C ALA A 29 -0.40 21.03 -4.07
N THR A 30 0.25 21.10 -2.92
CA THR A 30 1.42 20.28 -2.58
C THR A 30 1.10 18.78 -2.68
N SER A 31 1.75 18.10 -3.61
CA SER A 31 1.70 16.63 -3.66
C SER A 31 2.66 16.05 -2.62
N LEU A 32 2.21 15.05 -1.88
CA LEU A 32 3.10 14.25 -1.04
C LEU A 32 4.26 13.71 -1.88
N GLN A 33 5.48 13.97 -1.43
CA GLN A 33 6.67 13.42 -2.08
C GLN A 33 6.69 11.89 -1.98
N VAL A 34 7.44 11.24 -2.85
CA VAL A 34 7.59 9.79 -2.83
C VAL A 34 8.19 9.30 -1.51
N SER A 35 9.12 10.07 -0.94
CA SER A 35 9.70 9.84 0.40
C SER A 35 8.65 9.84 1.50
N ASP A 36 7.72 10.79 1.47
CA ASP A 36 6.68 10.89 2.50
C ASP A 36 5.72 9.70 2.43
N ARG A 37 5.39 9.25 1.22
CA ARG A 37 4.59 8.04 1.02
C ARG A 37 5.29 6.79 1.50
N ALA A 38 6.59 6.67 1.24
CA ALA A 38 7.38 5.56 1.75
C ALA A 38 7.42 5.56 3.29
N ASN A 39 7.58 6.73 3.92
CA ASN A 39 7.54 6.88 5.37
C ASN A 39 6.17 6.51 5.96
N ILE A 40 5.07 6.91 5.31
CA ILE A 40 3.72 6.50 5.70
C ILE A 40 3.61 4.96 5.69
N VAL A 41 4.05 4.32 4.60
CA VAL A 41 3.99 2.86 4.47
C VAL A 41 4.86 2.17 5.53
N MET A 42 6.07 2.68 5.81
CA MET A 42 6.94 2.11 6.85
C MET A 42 6.30 2.15 8.24
N ARG A 43 5.60 3.24 8.57
CA ARG A 43 4.86 3.35 9.84
C ARG A 43 3.70 2.35 9.92
N VAL A 44 2.95 2.18 8.82
CA VAL A 44 1.90 1.16 8.71
C VAL A 44 2.50 -0.24 8.89
N PHE A 45 3.61 -0.54 8.24
CA PHE A 45 4.27 -1.85 8.34
C PHE A 45 4.73 -2.16 9.76
N ALA A 46 5.35 -1.19 10.45
CA ALA A 46 5.78 -1.39 11.84
C ALA A 46 4.59 -1.71 12.76
N ALA A 47 3.49 -0.98 12.60
CA ALA A 47 2.27 -1.21 13.36
C ALA A 47 1.64 -2.57 13.05
N MET A 48 1.51 -2.93 11.77
CA MET A 48 1.03 -4.25 11.35
C MET A 48 1.89 -5.38 11.93
N ARG A 49 3.21 -5.24 11.92
CA ARG A 49 4.12 -6.23 12.48
C ARG A 49 3.89 -6.43 13.98
N ALA A 50 3.69 -5.35 14.72
CA ALA A 50 3.37 -5.39 16.13
C ALA A 50 2.05 -6.13 16.41
N CYS A 51 1.10 -6.11 15.46
CA CYS A 51 -0.18 -6.85 15.52
C CYS A 51 -0.09 -8.27 14.93
N GLY A 52 1.09 -8.76 14.60
CA GLY A 52 1.29 -10.14 14.15
C GLY A 52 1.19 -10.35 12.63
N VAL A 53 1.07 -9.31 11.82
CA VAL A 53 1.16 -9.43 10.36
C VAL A 53 2.57 -9.83 9.99
N GLN A 54 2.71 -10.90 9.25
CA GLN A 54 4.00 -11.48 8.88
C GLN A 54 4.42 -11.13 7.46
N ARG A 55 3.45 -10.89 6.56
CA ARG A 55 3.69 -10.66 5.15
C ARG A 55 2.79 -9.55 4.61
N VAL A 56 3.36 -8.72 3.73
CA VAL A 56 2.60 -7.73 2.95
C VAL A 56 2.81 -8.00 1.47
N LEU A 57 1.70 -8.16 0.73
CA LEU A 57 1.69 -8.18 -0.72
C LEU A 57 1.45 -6.77 -1.25
N MET A 58 2.42 -6.22 -1.96
CA MET A 58 2.32 -4.87 -2.51
C MET A 58 2.11 -4.89 -4.03
N MET A 59 1.26 -4.00 -4.50
CA MET A 59 1.14 -3.69 -5.92
C MET A 59 2.48 -3.21 -6.47
N PRO A 60 3.02 -3.78 -7.58
CA PRO A 60 4.22 -3.27 -8.21
C PRO A 60 3.95 -1.88 -8.82
N GLU A 61 4.95 -0.99 -8.75
CA GLU A 61 4.84 0.37 -9.26
C GLU A 61 6.21 0.90 -9.71
N ASN A 62 6.20 1.91 -10.59
CA ASN A 62 7.40 2.58 -11.11
C ASN A 62 7.58 4.01 -10.56
N GLY A 63 6.79 4.41 -9.57
CA GLY A 63 6.84 5.75 -8.97
C GLY A 63 7.92 5.92 -7.90
N GLY A 64 8.65 4.85 -7.55
CA GLY A 64 9.79 4.90 -6.64
C GLY A 64 9.50 4.53 -5.18
N ILE A 65 8.26 4.37 -4.77
CA ILE A 65 7.89 3.95 -3.40
C ILE A 65 8.56 2.60 -3.08
N ARG A 66 8.40 1.61 -3.98
CA ARG A 66 9.00 0.28 -3.85
C ARG A 66 10.51 0.32 -3.61
N SER A 67 11.22 1.16 -4.35
CA SER A 67 12.68 1.27 -4.24
C SER A 67 13.12 1.85 -2.90
N LEU A 68 12.38 2.84 -2.38
CA LEU A 68 12.61 3.41 -1.06
C LEU A 68 12.31 2.41 0.05
N LEU A 69 11.18 1.69 -0.04
CA LEU A 69 10.81 0.66 0.93
C LEU A 69 11.85 -0.46 0.99
N LYS A 70 12.26 -1.00 -0.16
CA LYS A 70 13.29 -2.06 -0.20
C LYS A 70 14.58 -1.63 0.49
N ARG A 71 15.07 -0.41 0.20
CA ARG A 71 16.30 0.11 0.85
C ARG A 71 16.12 0.28 2.35
N ALA A 72 14.99 0.81 2.80
CA ALA A 72 14.69 0.98 4.23
C ALA A 72 14.63 -0.37 4.95
N LEU A 73 13.90 -1.35 4.39
CA LEU A 73 13.77 -2.68 4.97
C LEU A 73 15.11 -3.43 5.01
N GLN A 74 15.93 -3.35 3.97
CA GLN A 74 17.27 -3.95 3.95
C GLN A 74 18.18 -3.38 5.05
N ARG A 75 18.13 -2.06 5.25
CA ARG A 75 18.90 -1.42 6.33
C ARG A 75 18.47 -1.92 7.71
N GLU A 76 17.17 -2.03 7.96
CA GLU A 76 16.62 -2.52 9.23
C GLU A 76 16.98 -4.00 9.48
N GLN A 77 16.91 -4.84 8.45
CA GLN A 77 17.33 -6.24 8.53
C GLN A 77 18.82 -6.36 8.90
N GLY A 78 19.67 -5.47 8.39
CA GLY A 78 21.09 -5.41 8.73
C GLY A 78 21.34 -5.06 10.21
N LEU A 79 20.39 -4.45 10.89
CA LEU A 79 20.46 -4.15 12.33
C LEU A 79 19.96 -5.31 13.21
N GLY A 80 19.53 -6.44 12.60
CA GLY A 80 19.08 -7.62 13.34
C GLY A 80 17.69 -7.53 13.95
N GLU A 81 16.96 -6.47 13.69
CA GLU A 81 15.60 -6.26 14.22
C GLU A 81 14.53 -6.67 13.19
N ASN A 82 13.66 -7.60 13.60
CA ASN A 82 12.53 -8.03 12.78
C ASN A 82 11.28 -7.16 13.05
N ARG A 83 11.42 -5.85 12.79
CA ARG A 83 10.40 -4.82 13.09
C ARG A 83 9.34 -4.67 12.02
N PHE A 84 9.51 -5.30 10.87
CA PHE A 84 8.64 -5.14 9.71
C PHE A 84 8.19 -6.50 9.16
N PRO A 85 7.01 -6.58 8.50
CA PRO A 85 6.60 -7.77 7.78
C PRO A 85 7.47 -7.99 6.54
N GLU A 86 7.50 -9.21 6.05
CA GLU A 86 8.13 -9.52 4.76
C GLU A 86 7.35 -8.81 3.63
N LEU A 87 8.06 -8.11 2.75
CA LEU A 87 7.48 -7.39 1.63
C LEU A 87 7.64 -8.21 0.34
N GLU A 88 6.53 -8.62 -0.22
CA GLU A 88 6.43 -9.26 -1.53
C GLU A 88 5.71 -8.37 -2.53
N MET A 89 6.05 -8.49 -3.81
CA MET A 89 5.30 -7.84 -4.90
C MET A 89 4.32 -8.85 -5.51
N THR A 90 3.11 -8.39 -5.84
CA THR A 90 2.23 -9.19 -6.69
C THR A 90 2.88 -9.39 -8.06
N ASN A 91 2.67 -10.57 -8.65
CA ASN A 91 3.20 -10.89 -9.98
C ASN A 91 2.25 -10.34 -11.06
N THR A 92 2.19 -9.02 -11.17
CA THR A 92 1.34 -8.31 -12.14
C THR A 92 2.16 -7.33 -12.96
N GLN A 93 1.73 -7.08 -14.20
CA GLN A 93 2.38 -6.13 -15.08
C GLN A 93 2.09 -4.69 -14.64
N ILE A 94 2.97 -3.76 -15.00
CA ILE A 94 2.82 -2.33 -14.75
C ILE A 94 2.50 -1.65 -16.09
N SER A 95 1.27 -1.21 -16.27
CA SER A 95 0.81 -0.47 -17.44
C SER A 95 0.74 1.04 -17.21
N GLY A 96 0.75 1.47 -15.95
CA GLY A 96 0.54 2.86 -15.54
C GLY A 96 -0.92 3.29 -15.61
N THR A 97 -1.85 2.33 -15.69
CA THR A 97 -3.29 2.57 -15.76
C THR A 97 -4.03 2.01 -14.53
N VAL A 98 -5.33 2.26 -14.45
CA VAL A 98 -6.18 1.67 -13.40
C VAL A 98 -6.22 0.14 -13.45
N ALA A 99 -5.91 -0.45 -14.60
CA ALA A 99 -5.83 -1.90 -14.77
C ALA A 99 -4.81 -2.55 -13.82
N ASP A 100 -3.72 -1.84 -13.49
CA ASP A 100 -2.72 -2.31 -12.54
C ASP A 100 -3.33 -2.51 -11.14
N THR A 101 -4.19 -1.57 -10.72
CA THR A 101 -4.91 -1.67 -9.44
C THR A 101 -5.86 -2.87 -9.44
N PHE A 102 -6.60 -3.09 -10.51
CA PHE A 102 -7.48 -4.26 -10.65
C PHE A 102 -6.70 -5.57 -10.59
N ALA A 103 -5.64 -5.68 -11.38
CA ALA A 103 -4.81 -6.89 -11.44
C ALA A 103 -4.15 -7.20 -10.09
N ALA A 104 -3.58 -6.18 -9.45
CA ALA A 104 -2.94 -6.33 -8.15
C ALA A 104 -3.96 -6.73 -7.06
N THR A 105 -5.13 -6.09 -7.02
CA THR A 105 -6.19 -6.43 -6.06
C THR A 105 -6.64 -7.88 -6.26
N LYS A 106 -6.84 -8.31 -7.50
CA LYS A 106 -7.19 -9.71 -7.81
C LYS A 106 -6.11 -10.68 -7.34
N ALA A 107 -4.84 -10.39 -7.61
CA ALA A 107 -3.72 -11.23 -7.16
C ALA A 107 -3.63 -11.30 -5.61
N MET A 108 -3.95 -10.22 -4.91
CA MET A 108 -4.03 -10.21 -3.44
C MET A 108 -5.14 -11.12 -2.93
N LEU A 109 -6.34 -11.05 -3.55
CA LEU A 109 -7.45 -11.94 -3.23
C LEU A 109 -7.06 -13.40 -3.41
N ASP A 110 -6.51 -13.75 -4.57
CA ASP A 110 -6.10 -15.11 -4.92
C ASP A 110 -5.00 -15.64 -3.96
N SER A 111 -4.22 -14.72 -3.37
CA SER A 111 -3.20 -15.03 -2.37
C SER A 111 -3.75 -15.12 -0.93
N GLY A 112 -5.03 -14.88 -0.73
CA GLY A 112 -5.72 -15.01 0.57
C GLY A 112 -5.35 -13.97 1.61
N VAL A 113 -5.05 -12.71 1.18
CA VAL A 113 -4.82 -11.62 2.14
C VAL A 113 -6.07 -11.39 3.01
N LYS A 114 -5.87 -10.96 4.25
CA LYS A 114 -6.94 -10.76 5.22
C LYS A 114 -7.53 -9.35 5.22
N ALA A 115 -6.78 -8.39 4.73
CA ALA A 115 -7.21 -7.00 4.56
C ALA A 115 -6.40 -6.35 3.45
N ILE A 116 -6.86 -5.20 2.93
CA ILE A 116 -6.11 -4.40 1.97
C ILE A 116 -6.00 -2.96 2.47
N VAL A 117 -4.79 -2.46 2.59
CA VAL A 117 -4.52 -1.04 2.82
C VAL A 117 -4.38 -0.33 1.47
N VAL A 118 -5.10 0.77 1.31
CA VAL A 118 -5.11 1.56 0.08
C VAL A 118 -4.53 2.93 0.35
N LEU A 119 -3.35 3.18 -0.19
CA LEU A 119 -2.69 4.48 -0.15
C LEU A 119 -3.01 5.23 -1.45
N GLY A 120 -3.98 6.11 -1.42
CA GLY A 120 -4.45 6.78 -2.63
C GLY A 120 -5.63 7.71 -2.41
N GLY A 121 -6.18 8.23 -3.51
CA GLY A 121 -7.41 9.00 -3.52
C GLY A 121 -8.65 8.16 -3.84
N ASP A 122 -9.81 8.83 -3.96
CA ASP A 122 -11.11 8.19 -4.24
C ASP A 122 -11.09 7.27 -5.45
N GLY A 123 -10.35 7.64 -6.52
CA GLY A 123 -10.24 6.83 -7.73
C GLY A 123 -9.60 5.47 -7.48
N THR A 124 -8.52 5.44 -6.68
CA THR A 124 -7.85 4.20 -6.31
C THR A 124 -8.72 3.33 -5.41
N HIS A 125 -9.39 3.94 -4.42
CA HIS A 125 -10.32 3.21 -3.54
C HIS A 125 -11.47 2.60 -4.33
N ARG A 126 -12.07 3.35 -5.25
CA ARG A 126 -13.15 2.83 -6.13
C ARG A 126 -12.68 1.66 -6.99
N ALA A 127 -11.45 1.69 -7.47
CA ALA A 127 -10.89 0.58 -8.23
C ALA A 127 -10.73 -0.68 -7.36
N VAL A 128 -10.20 -0.54 -6.14
CA VAL A 128 -10.06 -1.66 -5.20
C VAL A 128 -11.42 -2.22 -4.80
N VAL A 129 -12.39 -1.37 -4.44
CA VAL A 129 -13.74 -1.79 -4.03
C VAL A 129 -14.46 -2.61 -5.09
N LYS A 130 -14.22 -2.35 -6.38
CA LYS A 130 -14.83 -3.14 -7.46
C LYS A 130 -14.37 -4.59 -7.51
N ILE A 131 -13.23 -4.90 -6.87
CA ILE A 131 -12.56 -6.21 -6.96
C ILE A 131 -12.44 -6.90 -5.60
N CYS A 132 -12.37 -6.15 -4.49
CA CYS A 132 -12.00 -6.69 -3.18
C CYS A 132 -13.03 -7.65 -2.55
N GLU A 133 -14.20 -7.82 -3.15
CA GLU A 133 -15.26 -8.70 -2.64
C GLU A 133 -15.61 -8.40 -1.17
N GLN A 134 -15.42 -9.38 -0.28
CA GLN A 134 -15.70 -9.28 1.16
C GLN A 134 -14.44 -8.94 1.99
N ILE A 135 -13.28 -8.73 1.35
CA ILE A 135 -12.05 -8.41 2.07
C ILE A 135 -12.12 -6.99 2.64
N PRO A 136 -11.89 -6.81 3.94
CA PRO A 136 -11.85 -5.49 4.55
C PRO A 136 -10.81 -4.60 3.89
N ILE A 137 -11.15 -3.33 3.68
CA ILE A 137 -10.23 -2.33 3.19
C ILE A 137 -10.11 -1.17 4.19
N THR A 138 -8.91 -0.62 4.30
CA THR A 138 -8.70 0.65 5.00
C THR A 138 -7.94 1.61 4.10
N GLY A 139 -8.29 2.89 4.17
CA GLY A 139 -7.74 3.91 3.29
C GLY A 139 -6.88 4.93 4.03
N ILE A 140 -5.75 5.28 3.41
CA ILE A 140 -4.95 6.44 3.80
C ILE A 140 -4.97 7.44 2.64
N SER A 141 -5.54 8.61 2.90
CA SER A 141 -5.61 9.67 1.90
C SER A 141 -4.21 10.21 1.57
N THR A 142 -3.88 10.22 0.29
CA THR A 142 -2.69 10.93 -0.23
C THR A 142 -3.09 12.10 -1.12
N GLY A 143 -4.36 12.44 -1.16
CA GLY A 143 -4.95 13.49 -1.98
C GLY A 143 -5.45 14.68 -1.15
N THR A 144 -5.71 15.79 -1.83
CA THR A 144 -6.17 17.04 -1.19
C THR A 144 -7.68 17.17 -1.08
N ASN A 145 -8.44 16.45 -1.92
CA ASN A 145 -9.91 16.53 -1.99
C ASN A 145 -10.49 15.12 -2.16
N ASN A 146 -10.40 14.31 -1.12
CA ASN A 146 -11.00 12.99 -1.12
C ASN A 146 -12.25 12.99 -0.24
N ALA A 147 -13.34 12.40 -0.75
CA ALA A 147 -14.57 12.23 -0.02
C ALA A 147 -14.57 10.95 0.83
N PHE A 148 -13.83 9.94 0.42
CA PHE A 148 -13.86 8.63 1.03
C PHE A 148 -12.67 8.32 1.94
N PRO A 149 -11.39 8.39 1.51
CA PRO A 149 -10.28 8.18 2.42
C PRO A 149 -10.01 9.41 3.27
N GLU A 150 -10.04 9.23 4.56
CA GLU A 150 -9.68 10.27 5.52
C GLU A 150 -8.17 10.41 5.67
N HIS A 151 -7.72 11.55 6.18
CA HIS A 151 -6.35 11.73 6.67
C HIS A 151 -6.19 10.96 7.99
N ARG A 152 -5.96 9.66 7.88
CA ARG A 152 -5.72 8.82 9.05
C ARG A 152 -4.24 8.80 9.40
N GLU A 153 -3.97 8.74 10.68
CA GLU A 153 -2.62 8.55 11.18
C GLU A 153 -2.12 7.15 10.76
N PRO A 154 -0.95 7.03 10.10
CA PRO A 154 -0.49 5.77 9.53
C PRO A 154 -0.32 4.64 10.54
N THR A 155 0.20 4.95 11.75
CA THR A 155 0.39 3.95 12.81
C THR A 155 -0.94 3.40 13.29
N ILE A 156 -1.93 4.28 13.51
CA ILE A 156 -3.29 3.88 13.91
C ILE A 156 -3.92 2.99 12.83
N THR A 157 -3.74 3.34 11.56
CA THR A 157 -4.25 2.52 10.44
C THR A 157 -3.62 1.13 10.42
N GLY A 158 -2.35 1.00 10.78
CA GLY A 158 -1.66 -0.29 10.83
C GLY A 158 -2.01 -1.12 12.07
N LEU A 159 -2.53 -0.50 13.14
CA LEU A 159 -2.97 -1.19 14.37
C LEU A 159 -4.41 -1.71 14.25
N ALA A 160 -5.23 -1.11 13.42
CA ALA A 160 -6.64 -1.49 13.21
C ALA A 160 -6.79 -2.80 12.44
#